data_de67de5b86afa4220f92f49ea3b2366c
#
_entry.id   de67de5b86afa4220f92f49ea3b2366c
#
_cell.length_a   1.000
_cell.length_b   1.000
_cell.length_c   1.000
_cell.angle_alpha   90.00
_cell.angle_beta   90.00
_cell.angle_gamma   90.00
#
_symmetry.space_group_name_H-M   'P 1'
#
loop_
_entity.id
_entity.type
_entity.pdbx_description
1 polymer ?
#
loop_
_entity_poly.entity_id
_entity_poly.type
_entity_poly.pdbx_seq_one_letter_code
_entity_poly.pdbx_strand_id
1 'polypeptide(L)'
;LRLPELVPGWRFSALAVPNPHLIAFIKEEDLESPVLGELGAYLNGENPYFSDGVNINYTVIRGDSQLFVRTYERGVGFTNACGTGMSASSLAFALTHPDLGHFEKEISVYNPGGMVKTVLHQKDHGYWIELIGNATETHTTEIPEDQLHSGQVKLEAVKTKETGEQAAYLAFVNQLIK
;
A
#
# COMPACT_ATOMS: atom_id res chain seq x y z
N LEU A 1 14.24 -10.85 -8.45
CA LEU A 1 13.89 -12.25 -8.72
C LEU A 1 13.21 -12.39 -10.09
N ARG A 2 13.60 -13.41 -10.83
CA ARG A 2 12.87 -13.84 -12.04
C ARG A 2 12.17 -15.14 -11.70
N LEU A 3 10.86 -15.12 -11.69
CA LEU A 3 9.98 -16.26 -11.41
C LEU A 3 9.02 -16.42 -12.61
N PRO A 4 9.54 -16.89 -13.77
CA PRO A 4 8.75 -16.96 -15.01
C PRO A 4 7.59 -17.94 -14.90
N GLU A 5 7.67 -18.88 -13.98
CA GLU A 5 6.61 -19.81 -13.63
C GLU A 5 5.41 -19.15 -12.93
N LEU A 6 5.58 -17.98 -12.33
CA LEU A 6 4.48 -17.22 -11.74
C LEU A 6 3.75 -16.41 -12.80
N VAL A 7 4.47 -15.46 -13.42
CA VAL A 7 3.94 -14.67 -14.54
C VAL A 7 5.08 -14.45 -15.55
N PRO A 8 4.98 -15.01 -16.76
CA PRO A 8 6.00 -14.86 -17.78
C PRO A 8 6.31 -13.38 -18.08
N GLY A 9 7.59 -13.04 -18.09
CA GLY A 9 8.05 -11.68 -18.41
C GLY A 9 8.09 -10.71 -17.23
N TRP A 10 7.44 -11.02 -16.09
CA TRP A 10 7.51 -10.16 -14.92
C TRP A 10 8.79 -10.38 -14.10
N ARG A 11 9.21 -9.33 -13.42
CA ARG A 11 10.29 -9.35 -12.45
C ARG A 11 9.76 -8.99 -11.08
N PHE A 12 10.25 -9.70 -10.07
CA PHE A 12 9.81 -9.53 -8.71
C PHE A 12 10.95 -9.10 -7.81
N SER A 13 10.65 -8.24 -6.84
CA SER A 13 11.53 -7.91 -5.71
C SER A 13 10.84 -8.38 -4.43
N ALA A 14 11.57 -9.09 -3.57
CA ALA A 14 11.07 -9.51 -2.27
C ALA A 14 11.75 -8.69 -1.18
N LEU A 15 10.98 -8.01 -0.34
CA LEU A 15 11.44 -7.14 0.74
C LEU A 15 10.62 -7.40 2.01
N ALA A 16 11.21 -7.14 3.18
CA ALA A 16 10.51 -7.10 4.46
C ALA A 16 10.46 -5.65 4.98
N VAL A 17 9.24 -5.13 5.25
CA VAL A 17 9.01 -3.75 5.73
C VAL A 17 7.82 -3.72 6.71
N PRO A 18 7.95 -4.13 7.96
CA PRO A 18 8.70 -5.31 8.45
C PRO A 18 8.08 -6.63 8.00
N ASN A 19 6.81 -6.63 7.57
CA ASN A 19 6.11 -7.79 7.02
C ASN A 19 6.58 -8.11 5.58
N PRO A 20 6.35 -9.35 5.09
CA PRO A 20 6.83 -9.75 3.78
C PRO A 20 6.04 -9.09 2.64
N HIS A 21 6.78 -8.53 1.69
CA HIS A 21 6.25 -7.93 0.47
C HIS A 21 6.92 -8.51 -0.78
N LEU A 22 6.12 -8.85 -1.78
CA LEU A 22 6.55 -9.15 -3.13
C LEU A 22 6.11 -8.00 -4.04
N ILE A 23 7.05 -7.37 -4.73
CA ILE A 23 6.80 -6.21 -5.58
C ILE A 23 7.00 -6.62 -7.03
N ALA A 24 6.02 -6.32 -7.89
CA ALA A 24 6.12 -6.47 -9.34
C ALA A 24 5.91 -5.11 -10.00
N PHE A 25 6.87 -4.68 -10.83
CA PHE A 25 6.66 -3.52 -11.70
C PHE A 25 5.93 -3.98 -12.95
N ILE A 26 4.73 -3.42 -13.14
CA ILE A 26 3.80 -3.77 -14.21
C ILE A 26 3.45 -2.53 -15.05
N LYS A 27 2.79 -2.73 -16.17
CA LYS A 27 2.26 -1.62 -16.98
C LYS A 27 0.90 -1.16 -16.45
N GLU A 28 0.52 0.07 -16.78
CA GLU A 28 -0.79 0.63 -16.41
C GLU A 28 -1.95 -0.24 -16.93
N GLU A 29 -1.84 -0.80 -18.13
CA GLU A 29 -2.84 -1.67 -18.75
C GLU A 29 -3.07 -2.99 -18.01
N ASP A 30 -2.11 -3.43 -17.18
CA ASP A 30 -2.19 -4.66 -16.40
C ASP A 30 -2.93 -4.49 -15.08
N LEU A 31 -3.20 -3.25 -14.63
CA LEU A 31 -3.80 -2.98 -13.30
C LEU A 31 -5.18 -3.63 -13.11
N GLU A 32 -5.94 -3.82 -14.18
CA GLU A 32 -7.25 -4.45 -14.14
C GLU A 32 -7.23 -5.92 -14.62
N SER A 33 -6.04 -6.49 -14.82
CA SER A 33 -5.89 -7.89 -15.24
C SER A 33 -6.34 -8.85 -14.13
N PRO A 34 -7.12 -9.89 -14.44
CA PRO A 34 -7.47 -10.93 -13.48
C PRO A 34 -6.26 -11.69 -12.92
N VAL A 35 -5.14 -11.70 -13.65
CA VAL A 35 -3.86 -12.30 -13.24
C VAL A 35 -3.40 -11.76 -11.88
N LEU A 36 -3.69 -10.50 -11.54
CA LEU A 36 -3.32 -9.91 -10.26
C LEU A 36 -3.99 -10.64 -9.09
N GLY A 37 -5.29 -10.91 -9.20
CA GLY A 37 -6.05 -11.64 -8.19
C GLY A 37 -5.68 -13.12 -8.12
N GLU A 38 -5.48 -13.75 -9.27
CA GLU A 38 -5.07 -15.15 -9.37
C GLU A 38 -3.71 -15.40 -8.72
N LEU A 39 -2.72 -14.55 -9.03
CA LEU A 39 -1.40 -14.60 -8.41
C LEU A 39 -1.48 -14.34 -6.90
N GLY A 40 -2.32 -13.35 -6.50
CA GLY A 40 -2.58 -13.03 -5.11
C GLY A 40 -3.12 -14.23 -4.32
N ALA A 41 -4.13 -14.88 -4.85
CA ALA A 41 -4.73 -16.07 -4.25
C ALA A 41 -3.74 -17.26 -4.21
N TYR A 42 -3.00 -17.48 -5.29
CA TYR A 42 -2.01 -18.57 -5.37
C TYR A 42 -0.91 -18.42 -4.31
N LEU A 43 -0.27 -17.25 -4.19
CA LEU A 43 0.83 -17.01 -3.26
C LEU A 43 0.40 -16.90 -1.80
N ASN A 44 -0.90 -16.81 -1.54
CA ASN A 44 -1.47 -16.84 -0.19
C ASN A 44 -2.23 -18.13 0.13
N GLY A 45 -2.26 -19.09 -0.80
CA GLY A 45 -2.65 -20.46 -0.60
C GLY A 45 -1.44 -21.39 -0.40
N GLU A 46 -1.64 -22.67 -0.63
CA GLU A 46 -0.53 -23.65 -0.61
C GLU A 46 0.39 -23.42 -1.80
N ASN A 47 1.65 -23.03 -1.56
CA ASN A 47 2.63 -22.74 -2.59
C ASN A 47 4.07 -22.95 -2.07
N PRO A 48 5.06 -23.23 -2.96
CA PRO A 48 6.44 -23.48 -2.56
C PRO A 48 7.27 -22.23 -2.24
N TYR A 49 6.74 -21.01 -2.47
CA TYR A 49 7.50 -19.77 -2.37
C TYR A 49 7.33 -19.06 -1.03
N PHE A 50 6.10 -19.03 -0.53
CA PHE A 50 5.72 -18.29 0.69
C PHE A 50 4.81 -19.15 1.55
N SER A 51 5.38 -19.91 2.47
CA SER A 51 4.63 -20.81 3.38
C SER A 51 3.57 -20.09 4.21
N ASP A 52 3.82 -18.85 4.57
CA ASP A 52 2.94 -18.01 5.40
C ASP A 52 2.20 -16.94 4.59
N GLY A 53 2.26 -17.03 3.25
CA GLY A 53 1.72 -16.03 2.35
C GLY A 53 2.56 -14.75 2.29
N VAL A 54 2.17 -13.82 1.44
CA VAL A 54 2.89 -12.57 1.16
C VAL A 54 1.94 -11.46 0.71
N ASN A 55 2.23 -10.21 1.08
CA ASN A 55 1.57 -9.06 0.48
C ASN A 55 2.18 -8.79 -0.91
N ILE A 56 1.35 -8.74 -1.94
CA ILE A 56 1.82 -8.51 -3.31
C ILE A 56 1.47 -7.08 -3.71
N ASN A 57 2.48 -6.35 -4.17
CA ASN A 57 2.35 -4.96 -4.56
C ASN A 57 2.60 -4.83 -6.06
N TYR A 58 1.54 -4.58 -6.81
CA TYR A 58 1.58 -4.32 -8.24
C TYR A 58 1.82 -2.84 -8.43
N THR A 59 3.01 -2.51 -8.94
CA THR A 59 3.53 -1.16 -8.96
C THR A 59 3.69 -0.67 -10.39
N VAL A 60 3.07 0.45 -10.70
CA VAL A 60 3.23 1.17 -11.97
C VAL A 60 4.09 2.40 -11.74
N ILE A 61 5.11 2.60 -12.57
CA ILE A 61 5.93 3.81 -12.60
C ILE A 61 5.21 4.85 -13.47
N ARG A 62 4.72 5.93 -12.86
CA ARG A 62 4.00 7.00 -13.57
C ARG A 62 4.87 8.19 -13.93
N GLY A 63 6.12 8.20 -13.46
CA GLY A 63 7.08 9.26 -13.77
C GLY A 63 8.25 9.29 -12.81
N ASP A 64 9.05 10.35 -12.90
CA ASP A 64 10.11 10.61 -11.95
C ASP A 64 9.53 10.78 -10.54
N SER A 65 9.99 9.95 -9.61
CA SER A 65 9.51 9.91 -8.22
C SER A 65 7.98 9.75 -8.08
N GLN A 66 7.32 9.06 -9.01
CA GLN A 66 5.87 8.82 -8.97
C GLN A 66 5.52 7.36 -9.23
N LEU A 67 4.76 6.77 -8.30
CA LEU A 67 4.28 5.40 -8.36
C LEU A 67 2.76 5.33 -8.20
N PHE A 68 2.15 4.31 -8.81
CA PHE A 68 0.82 3.84 -8.41
C PHE A 68 0.97 2.39 -7.92
N VAL A 69 0.40 2.08 -6.75
CA VAL A 69 0.52 0.76 -6.13
C VAL A 69 -0.87 0.20 -5.84
N ARG A 70 -1.13 -1.00 -6.36
CA ARG A 70 -2.30 -1.81 -6.00
C ARG A 70 -1.83 -3.01 -5.21
N THR A 71 -2.34 -3.18 -3.99
CA THR A 71 -1.87 -4.24 -3.09
C THR A 71 -2.91 -5.33 -2.91
N TYR A 72 -2.47 -6.58 -3.05
CA TYR A 72 -3.18 -7.76 -2.57
C TYR A 72 -2.57 -8.15 -1.22
N GLU A 73 -3.32 -7.93 -0.14
CA GLU A 73 -2.83 -8.18 1.22
C GLU A 73 -3.08 -9.62 1.65
N ARG A 74 -2.11 -10.19 2.34
CA ARG A 74 -2.15 -11.52 2.93
C ARG A 74 -3.34 -11.65 3.89
N GLY A 75 -4.20 -12.64 3.63
CA GLY A 75 -5.38 -12.92 4.46
C GLY A 75 -6.56 -11.97 4.26
N VAL A 76 -6.44 -10.96 3.37
CA VAL A 76 -7.48 -9.95 3.14
C VAL A 76 -7.91 -9.89 1.67
N GLY A 77 -6.96 -9.92 0.72
CA GLY A 77 -7.20 -9.66 -0.69
C GLY A 77 -6.83 -8.24 -1.11
N PHE A 78 -7.45 -7.72 -2.16
CA PHE A 78 -7.22 -6.33 -2.58
C PHE A 78 -7.69 -5.33 -1.55
N THR A 79 -6.83 -4.37 -1.23
CA THR A 79 -7.13 -3.25 -0.33
C THR A 79 -6.92 -1.91 -1.03
N ASN A 80 -7.55 -0.88 -0.53
CA ASN A 80 -7.44 0.47 -1.10
C ASN A 80 -6.12 1.14 -0.74
N ALA A 81 -5.47 0.74 0.36
CA ALA A 81 -4.20 1.30 0.80
C ALA A 81 -3.44 0.30 1.68
N CYS A 82 -2.12 0.20 1.47
CA CYS A 82 -1.21 -0.57 2.32
C CYS A 82 0.08 0.24 2.53
N GLY A 83 0.24 0.86 3.70
CA GLY A 83 1.36 1.76 3.98
C GLY A 83 2.73 1.08 3.85
N THR A 84 2.87 -0.14 4.40
CA THR A 84 4.10 -0.93 4.28
C THR A 84 4.35 -1.41 2.85
N GLY A 85 3.27 -1.72 2.10
CA GLY A 85 3.36 -2.07 0.67
C GLY A 85 3.84 -0.92 -0.19
N MET A 86 3.34 0.29 0.05
CA MET A 86 3.80 1.51 -0.62
C MET A 86 5.26 1.82 -0.29
N SER A 87 5.66 1.66 0.97
CA SER A 87 7.05 1.82 1.41
C SER A 87 7.99 0.79 0.76
N ALA A 88 7.59 -0.49 0.73
CA ALA A 88 8.36 -1.54 0.07
C ALA A 88 8.50 -1.30 -1.45
N SER A 89 7.42 -0.83 -2.10
CA SER A 89 7.42 -0.49 -3.53
C SER A 89 8.37 0.67 -3.83
N SER A 90 8.38 1.70 -2.97
CA SER A 90 9.31 2.83 -3.11
C SER A 90 10.76 2.40 -2.97
N LEU A 91 11.08 1.54 -2.00
CA LEU A 91 12.44 1.03 -1.84
C LEU A 91 12.86 0.17 -3.03
N ALA A 92 12.00 -0.74 -3.49
CA ALA A 92 12.26 -1.53 -4.68
C ALA A 92 12.48 -0.64 -5.91
N PHE A 93 11.70 0.44 -6.05
CA PHE A 93 11.81 1.41 -7.14
C PHE A 93 13.18 2.09 -7.15
N ALA A 94 13.62 2.67 -6.04
CA ALA A 94 14.91 3.34 -5.97
C ALA A 94 16.10 2.38 -6.22
N LEU A 95 15.99 1.13 -5.75
CA LEU A 95 17.05 0.13 -5.94
C LEU A 95 17.12 -0.44 -7.36
N THR A 96 16.01 -0.48 -8.09
CA THR A 96 15.95 -1.12 -9.41
C THR A 96 15.82 -0.14 -10.57
N HIS A 97 15.43 1.11 -10.29
CA HIS A 97 15.26 2.19 -11.27
C HIS A 97 15.91 3.49 -10.75
N PRO A 98 17.24 3.51 -10.55
CA PRO A 98 17.92 4.62 -9.88
C PRO A 98 17.88 5.95 -10.68
N ASP A 99 17.55 5.89 -11.97
CA ASP A 99 17.38 7.09 -12.80
C ASP A 99 16.05 7.82 -12.54
N LEU A 100 15.08 7.14 -11.91
CA LEU A 100 13.72 7.64 -11.67
C LEU A 100 13.35 7.66 -10.17
N GLY A 101 13.87 6.72 -9.39
CA GLY A 101 13.64 6.61 -7.95
C GLY A 101 14.89 7.04 -7.18
N HIS A 102 14.75 8.00 -6.29
CA HIS A 102 15.89 8.61 -5.61
C HIS A 102 15.81 8.45 -4.09
N PHE A 103 16.94 8.18 -3.46
CA PHE A 103 17.11 8.31 -2.01
C PHE A 103 17.12 9.80 -1.60
N GLU A 104 16.74 10.08 -0.36
CA GLU A 104 16.70 11.43 0.24
C GLU A 104 15.77 12.42 -0.50
N LYS A 105 14.86 11.90 -1.32
CA LYS A 105 13.83 12.69 -2.00
C LYS A 105 12.45 12.08 -1.80
N GLU A 106 11.42 12.93 -1.84
CA GLU A 106 10.04 12.49 -1.77
C GLU A 106 9.66 11.71 -3.03
N ILE A 107 9.07 10.54 -2.82
CA ILE A 107 8.40 9.73 -3.86
C ILE A 107 6.90 9.80 -3.57
N SER A 108 6.11 10.26 -4.53
CA SER A 108 4.65 10.26 -4.44
C SER A 108 4.11 8.89 -4.81
N VAL A 109 3.40 8.25 -3.89
CA VAL A 109 2.84 6.92 -4.09
C VAL A 109 1.32 6.99 -4.03
N TYR A 110 0.69 6.79 -5.17
CA TYR A 110 -0.75 6.75 -5.35
C TYR A 110 -1.28 5.32 -5.15
N ASN A 111 -2.52 5.19 -4.73
CA ASN A 111 -3.24 3.93 -4.59
C ASN A 111 -4.75 4.17 -4.76
N PRO A 112 -5.60 3.13 -4.80
CA PRO A 112 -7.05 3.31 -4.92
C PRO A 112 -7.69 4.14 -3.78
N GLY A 113 -7.09 4.18 -2.59
CA GLY A 113 -7.59 4.95 -1.44
C GLY A 113 -7.01 6.36 -1.32
N GLY A 114 -6.05 6.73 -2.19
CA GLY A 114 -5.47 8.07 -2.14
C GLY A 114 -3.97 8.14 -2.45
N MET A 115 -3.23 8.87 -1.63
CA MET A 115 -1.80 9.11 -1.83
C MET A 115 -1.07 9.20 -0.49
N VAL A 116 0.15 8.72 -0.50
CA VAL A 116 1.16 9.04 0.52
C VAL A 116 2.44 9.51 -0.16
N LYS A 117 3.35 10.08 0.61
CA LYS A 117 4.73 10.29 0.20
C LYS A 117 5.65 9.39 0.99
N THR A 118 6.75 8.97 0.39
CA THR A 118 7.81 8.23 1.06
C THR A 118 9.13 8.93 0.86
N VAL A 119 10.00 8.91 1.88
CA VAL A 119 11.39 9.31 1.77
C VAL A 119 12.25 8.13 2.19
N LEU A 120 13.19 7.75 1.34
CA LEU A 120 14.06 6.61 1.54
C LEU A 120 15.41 7.10 2.05
N HIS A 121 15.85 6.54 3.17
CA HIS A 121 17.13 6.87 3.77
C HIS A 121 18.04 5.64 3.78
N GLN A 122 19.28 5.84 3.33
CA GLN A 122 20.31 4.83 3.40
C GLN A 122 21.23 5.09 4.59
N LYS A 123 21.45 4.06 5.41
CA LYS A 123 22.43 4.07 6.50
C LYS A 123 23.43 2.92 6.32
N ASP A 124 24.52 2.93 7.09
CA ASP A 124 25.66 2.00 6.96
C ASP A 124 25.27 0.51 6.90
N HIS A 125 24.15 0.12 7.52
CA HIS A 125 23.72 -1.28 7.62
C HIS A 125 22.28 -1.53 7.19
N GLY A 126 21.67 -0.64 6.37
CA GLY A 126 20.32 -0.85 5.89
C GLY A 126 19.61 0.40 5.43
N TYR A 127 18.30 0.25 5.29
CA TYR A 127 17.42 1.33 4.86
C TYR A 127 16.36 1.58 5.94
N TRP A 128 15.92 2.82 6.04
CA TRP A 128 14.67 3.14 6.72
C TRP A 128 13.83 4.05 5.83
N ILE A 129 12.53 4.02 6.04
CA ILE A 129 11.58 4.67 5.15
C ILE A 129 10.67 5.55 6.00
N GLU A 130 10.64 6.82 5.67
CA GLU A 130 9.67 7.75 6.20
C GLU A 130 8.39 7.62 5.35
N LEU A 131 7.26 7.40 6.00
CA LEU A 131 5.94 7.34 5.39
C LEU A 131 5.15 8.57 5.82
N ILE A 132 4.80 9.42 4.87
CA ILE A 132 4.14 10.71 5.09
C ILE A 132 2.72 10.62 4.51
N GLY A 133 1.72 10.59 5.39
CA GLY A 133 0.30 10.63 5.02
C GLY A 133 -0.30 11.99 5.31
N ASN A 134 -1.53 12.21 4.84
CA ASN A 134 -2.35 13.32 5.30
C ASN A 134 -2.95 12.99 6.67
N ALA A 135 -2.95 13.96 7.57
CA ALA A 135 -3.61 13.85 8.87
C ALA A 135 -4.94 14.59 8.82
N THR A 136 -5.99 13.93 8.31
CA THR A 136 -7.33 14.49 8.22
C THR A 136 -8.18 14.03 9.38
N GLU A 137 -8.72 14.96 10.16
CA GLU A 137 -9.74 14.66 11.17
C GLU A 137 -11.08 14.46 10.47
N THR A 138 -11.54 13.22 10.34
CA THR A 138 -12.77 12.90 9.63
C THR A 138 -14.00 13.17 10.49
N HIS A 139 -13.94 12.79 11.75
CA HIS A 139 -15.03 12.97 12.72
C HIS A 139 -14.53 12.88 14.15
N THR A 140 -15.33 13.42 15.08
CA THR A 140 -15.19 13.20 16.53
C THR A 140 -16.28 12.26 17.01
N THR A 141 -15.96 11.38 17.95
CA THR A 141 -16.93 10.44 18.52
C THR A 141 -16.88 10.48 20.03
N GLU A 142 -18.05 10.67 20.66
CA GLU A 142 -18.23 10.59 22.11
C GLU A 142 -18.88 9.27 22.48
N ILE A 143 -18.25 8.54 23.42
CA ILE A 143 -18.76 7.28 23.96
C ILE A 143 -18.83 7.40 25.47
N PRO A 144 -19.94 6.99 26.14
CA PRO A 144 -20.03 6.99 27.60
C PRO A 144 -18.90 6.13 28.20
N GLU A 145 -18.22 6.68 29.21
CA GLU A 145 -17.02 6.07 29.81
C GLU A 145 -17.32 4.69 30.43
N ASP A 146 -18.46 4.55 31.10
CA ASP A 146 -18.91 3.31 31.71
C ASP A 146 -19.14 2.19 30.67
N GLN A 147 -19.68 2.56 29.51
CA GLN A 147 -19.89 1.62 28.40
C GLN A 147 -18.56 1.23 27.73
N LEU A 148 -17.63 2.19 27.62
CA LEU A 148 -16.30 1.92 27.10
C LEU A 148 -15.53 0.94 28.00
N HIS A 149 -15.54 1.17 29.32
CA HIS A 149 -14.86 0.31 30.29
C HIS A 149 -15.46 -1.09 30.39
N SER A 150 -16.79 -1.21 30.25
CA SER A 150 -17.47 -2.51 30.28
C SER A 150 -17.36 -3.29 28.96
N GLY A 151 -16.93 -2.64 27.87
CA GLY A 151 -16.94 -3.21 26.52
C GLY A 151 -18.37 -3.42 25.95
N GLN A 152 -19.38 -2.83 26.58
CA GLN A 152 -20.79 -2.95 26.18
C GLN A 152 -21.32 -1.63 25.61
N VAL A 153 -20.75 -1.21 24.49
CA VAL A 153 -21.14 0.04 23.83
C VAL A 153 -22.48 -0.12 23.13
N LYS A 154 -23.44 0.74 23.47
CA LYS A 154 -24.72 0.85 22.78
C LYS A 154 -24.65 1.93 21.71
N LEU A 155 -24.88 1.56 20.46
CA LEU A 155 -24.73 2.48 19.33
C LEU A 155 -25.60 3.74 19.43
N GLU A 156 -26.79 3.64 20.04
CA GLU A 156 -27.66 4.78 20.28
C GLU A 156 -27.12 5.80 21.28
N ALA A 157 -26.13 5.42 22.09
CA ALA A 157 -25.47 6.30 23.04
C ALA A 157 -24.20 6.97 22.46
N VAL A 158 -23.77 6.52 21.28
CA VAL A 158 -22.59 7.07 20.60
C VAL A 158 -23.00 8.32 19.81
N LYS A 159 -22.31 9.41 20.06
CA LYS A 159 -22.51 10.66 19.30
C LYS A 159 -21.33 10.87 18.38
N THR A 160 -21.59 10.99 17.08
CA THR A 160 -20.59 11.26 16.06
C THR A 160 -20.88 12.59 15.37
N LYS A 161 -19.85 13.40 15.21
CA LYS A 161 -19.90 14.67 14.49
C LYS A 161 -18.82 14.71 13.42
N GLU A 162 -19.24 14.84 12.16
CA GLU A 162 -18.34 15.02 11.02
C GLU A 162 -17.65 16.38 11.08
N THR A 163 -16.36 16.43 10.71
CA THR A 163 -15.59 17.68 10.63
C THR A 163 -15.74 18.36 9.28
N GLY A 164 -15.97 17.59 8.22
CA GLY A 164 -16.00 18.05 6.84
C GLY A 164 -14.61 18.21 6.19
N GLU A 165 -13.52 18.01 6.93
CA GLU A 165 -12.15 18.17 6.40
C GLU A 165 -11.82 17.19 5.27
N GLN A 166 -12.45 16.00 5.29
CA GLN A 166 -12.19 14.96 4.28
C GLN A 166 -12.74 15.28 2.88
N ALA A 167 -13.60 16.28 2.71
CA ALA A 167 -14.28 16.55 1.44
C ALA A 167 -13.28 16.81 0.28
N ALA A 168 -12.25 17.63 0.53
CA ALA A 168 -11.23 17.93 -0.47
C ALA A 168 -10.38 16.69 -0.82
N TYR A 169 -10.05 15.87 0.17
CA TYR A 169 -9.29 14.64 -0.05
C TYR A 169 -10.10 13.60 -0.83
N LEU A 170 -11.38 13.43 -0.51
CA LEU A 170 -12.28 12.55 -1.27
C LEU A 170 -12.45 12.99 -2.72
N ALA A 171 -12.54 14.30 -2.97
CA ALA A 171 -12.58 14.84 -4.32
C ALA A 171 -11.29 14.53 -5.11
N PHE A 172 -10.13 14.60 -4.45
CA PHE A 172 -8.85 14.20 -5.02
C PHE A 172 -8.82 12.68 -5.32
N VAL A 173 -9.17 11.82 -4.35
CA VAL A 173 -9.20 10.35 -4.54
C VAL A 173 -10.07 9.95 -5.71
N ASN A 174 -11.25 10.57 -5.87
CA ASN A 174 -12.16 10.29 -6.99
C ASN A 174 -11.58 10.64 -8.38
N GLN A 175 -10.50 11.43 -8.44
CA GLN A 175 -9.78 11.71 -9.70
C GLN A 175 -8.72 10.67 -10.01
N LEU A 176 -8.22 9.93 -9.00
CA LEU A 176 -7.18 8.90 -9.17
C LEU A 176 -7.74 7.59 -9.75
N ILE A 177 -9.04 7.34 -9.57
CA ILE A 177 -9.74 6.09 -9.91
C ILE A 177 -10.32 6.15 -11.36
N LYS A 178 -10.19 7.29 -12.03
CA LYS A 178 -10.63 7.48 -13.43
C LYS A 178 -9.47 7.22 -14.38
#